data_89a5e34a631c61bfbe8bd987ce4579df
#
_entry.id   89a5e34a631c61bfbe8bd987ce4579df
#
_cell.length_a   1.000
_cell.length_b   1.000
_cell.length_c   1.000
_cell.angle_alpha   90.00
_cell.angle_beta   90.00
_cell.angle_gamma   90.00
#
_symmetry.space_group_name_H-M   'P 1'
#
loop_
_entity.id
_entity.type
_entity.pdbx_description
1 polymer ?
#
loop_
_entity_poly.entity_id
_entity_poly.type
_entity_poly.pdbx_seq_one_letter_code
_entity_poly.pdbx_strand_id
1 'polypeptide(L)'
;VKGHVKDAMGEPVIGANVIAKGTTTGTITDFDGNFTLNVPQNSILSITFVGYKAAEIKAAPSVMVTLEDDSQVLDAVVVVGYGTVKKNDLTGSVTAIKPDKISKGVITSAQDMITGKIAGVNVISSGTPGGGATIRIRGGSSLNAKNDPLIVIDGLAMDNSGVQGLTNPLAMVNPNDIETFTVLKDASATAIYGSRASNGVIIITTKKGKAGSKPQVNYEGNVSAGILQKTIDVMDANEFKGYVSKLYGEGNAPSPFGEANTDWQKEIFQTAVSTDHNVT
;
A
#
# COMPACT_ATOMS: atom_id res chain seq x y z
N VAL A 1 42.99 -6.05 -17.81
CA VAL A 1 42.16 -5.03 -17.18
C VAL A 1 41.95 -5.43 -15.72
N LYS A 2 42.24 -4.50 -14.83
CA LYS A 2 41.89 -4.60 -13.43
C LYS A 2 40.81 -3.54 -13.15
N GLY A 3 39.86 -3.86 -12.32
CA GLY A 3 38.80 -2.89 -11.96
C GLY A 3 38.24 -3.09 -10.60
N HIS A 4 37.51 -2.06 -10.14
CA HIS A 4 36.79 -2.05 -8.88
C HIS A 4 35.35 -1.59 -9.13
N VAL A 5 34.41 -2.34 -8.61
CA VAL A 5 32.97 -2.07 -8.75
C VAL A 5 32.41 -1.68 -7.39
N LYS A 6 31.78 -0.51 -7.32
CA LYS A 6 31.12 0.02 -6.13
C LYS A 6 29.70 0.47 -6.45
N ASP A 7 28.89 0.62 -5.44
CA ASP A 7 27.55 1.22 -5.55
C ASP A 7 27.58 2.76 -5.44
N ALA A 8 26.39 3.38 -5.51
CA ALA A 8 26.23 4.82 -5.37
C ALA A 8 26.60 5.35 -3.97
N MET A 9 26.62 4.48 -2.94
CA MET A 9 27.02 4.82 -1.56
C MET A 9 28.52 4.64 -1.34
N GLY A 10 29.24 4.09 -2.35
CA GLY A 10 30.67 3.85 -2.29
C GLY A 10 31.05 2.48 -1.72
N GLU A 11 30.07 1.61 -1.44
CA GLU A 11 30.30 0.25 -0.93
C GLU A 11 30.70 -0.71 -2.08
N PRO A 12 31.60 -1.68 -1.84
CA PRO A 12 32.02 -2.64 -2.85
C PRO A 12 30.88 -3.58 -3.23
N VAL A 13 30.66 -3.78 -4.53
CA VAL A 13 29.65 -4.73 -5.03
C VAL A 13 30.29 -6.10 -5.22
N ILE A 14 29.95 -7.04 -4.35
CA ILE A 14 30.50 -8.41 -4.31
C ILE A 14 29.72 -9.30 -5.28
N GLY A 15 30.42 -10.07 -6.12
CA GLY A 15 29.78 -11.03 -7.03
C GLY A 15 29.14 -10.41 -8.27
N ALA A 16 29.45 -9.14 -8.59
CA ALA A 16 29.02 -8.54 -9.84
C ALA A 16 29.65 -9.28 -11.04
N ASN A 17 28.84 -9.57 -12.04
CA ASN A 17 29.28 -10.26 -13.24
C ASN A 17 29.85 -9.25 -14.24
N VAL A 18 31.11 -9.45 -14.68
CA VAL A 18 31.84 -8.61 -15.62
C VAL A 18 32.13 -9.41 -16.86
N ILE A 19 31.50 -9.09 -18.00
CA ILE A 19 31.63 -9.82 -19.27
C ILE A 19 32.08 -8.87 -20.36
N ALA A 20 33.01 -9.31 -21.21
CA ALA A 20 33.32 -8.59 -22.42
C ALA A 20 32.22 -8.77 -23.46
N LYS A 21 31.57 -7.65 -23.86
CA LYS A 21 30.40 -7.65 -24.76
C LYS A 21 30.72 -8.36 -26.08
N GLY A 22 29.86 -9.30 -26.45
CA GLY A 22 30.02 -10.10 -27.67
C GLY A 22 30.95 -11.30 -27.52
N THR A 23 31.41 -11.61 -26.31
CA THR A 23 32.26 -12.78 -26.02
C THR A 23 31.68 -13.56 -24.81
N THR A 24 32.21 -14.75 -24.58
CA THR A 24 31.94 -15.56 -23.39
C THR A 24 32.96 -15.32 -22.28
N THR A 25 33.90 -14.40 -22.47
CA THR A 25 34.98 -14.14 -21.51
C THR A 25 34.44 -13.20 -20.42
N GLY A 26 34.38 -13.69 -19.20
CA GLY A 26 33.87 -12.93 -18.05
C GLY A 26 34.52 -13.36 -16.73
N THR A 27 34.30 -12.57 -15.70
CA THR A 27 34.72 -12.80 -14.32
C THR A 27 33.66 -12.23 -13.35
N ILE A 28 33.85 -12.52 -12.09
CA ILE A 28 33.00 -11.92 -11.00
C ILE A 28 33.91 -11.10 -10.09
N THR A 29 33.30 -10.09 -9.42
CA THR A 29 33.99 -9.28 -8.41
C THR A 29 34.19 -10.06 -7.10
N ASP A 30 35.32 -9.83 -6.44
CA ASP A 30 35.66 -10.39 -5.14
C ASP A 30 34.97 -9.67 -3.96
N PHE A 31 35.33 -10.01 -2.72
CA PHE A 31 34.77 -9.43 -1.50
C PHE A 31 35.01 -7.90 -1.35
N ASP A 32 36.07 -7.41 -1.99
CA ASP A 32 36.41 -5.99 -2.00
C ASP A 32 35.93 -5.29 -3.29
N GLY A 33 35.08 -5.95 -4.09
CA GLY A 33 34.57 -5.41 -5.34
C GLY A 33 35.58 -5.36 -6.49
N ASN A 34 36.76 -5.99 -6.36
CA ASN A 34 37.79 -6.00 -7.40
C ASN A 34 37.57 -7.13 -8.39
N PHE A 35 37.98 -6.88 -9.64
CA PHE A 35 38.03 -7.92 -10.67
C PHE A 35 39.26 -7.82 -11.52
N THR A 36 39.66 -8.94 -12.12
CA THR A 36 40.72 -9.00 -13.13
C THR A 36 40.21 -9.79 -14.32
N LEU A 37 40.29 -9.20 -15.50
CA LEU A 37 39.81 -9.80 -16.74
C LEU A 37 40.84 -9.59 -17.86
N ASN A 38 41.20 -10.67 -18.58
CA ASN A 38 42.09 -10.58 -19.68
C ASN A 38 41.34 -10.42 -21.01
N VAL A 39 41.27 -9.20 -21.50
CA VAL A 39 40.56 -8.83 -22.74
C VAL A 39 41.38 -7.82 -23.56
N PRO A 40 41.17 -7.74 -24.89
CA PRO A 40 41.81 -6.72 -25.71
C PRO A 40 41.49 -5.31 -25.23
N GLN A 41 42.45 -4.40 -25.39
CA GLN A 41 42.21 -2.97 -25.11
C GLN A 41 41.07 -2.44 -25.97
N ASN A 42 40.25 -1.56 -25.40
CA ASN A 42 39.01 -0.99 -25.99
C ASN A 42 37.82 -1.95 -26.16
N SER A 43 37.87 -3.18 -25.65
CA SER A 43 36.65 -4.00 -25.52
C SER A 43 35.64 -3.30 -24.64
N ILE A 44 34.36 -3.49 -24.91
CA ILE A 44 33.28 -3.00 -24.03
C ILE A 44 33.03 -4.06 -22.94
N LEU A 45 33.18 -3.67 -21.70
CA LEU A 45 32.83 -4.50 -20.55
C LEU A 45 31.41 -4.18 -20.15
N SER A 46 30.57 -5.20 -19.99
CA SER A 46 29.23 -5.12 -19.43
C SER A 46 29.29 -5.66 -18.01
N ILE A 47 28.94 -4.82 -17.04
CA ILE A 47 28.90 -5.15 -15.61
C ILE A 47 27.45 -5.24 -15.21
N THR A 48 27.08 -6.39 -14.66
CA THR A 48 25.70 -6.65 -14.23
C THR A 48 25.66 -7.23 -12.81
N PHE A 49 24.73 -6.73 -12.00
CA PHE A 49 24.47 -7.29 -10.69
C PHE A 49 22.98 -7.16 -10.37
N VAL A 50 22.43 -8.06 -9.56
CA VAL A 50 21.01 -8.06 -9.22
C VAL A 50 20.68 -6.82 -8.39
N GLY A 51 19.71 -6.02 -8.85
CA GLY A 51 19.30 -4.78 -8.20
C GLY A 51 20.03 -3.52 -8.71
N TYR A 52 20.92 -3.65 -9.68
CA TYR A 52 21.63 -2.51 -10.28
C TYR A 52 21.44 -2.45 -11.79
N LYS A 53 21.47 -1.25 -12.34
CA LYS A 53 21.48 -1.05 -13.79
C LYS A 53 22.77 -1.61 -14.39
N ALA A 54 22.65 -2.28 -15.52
CA ALA A 54 23.83 -2.73 -16.26
C ALA A 54 24.67 -1.53 -16.68
N ALA A 55 25.95 -1.53 -16.31
CA ALA A 55 26.92 -0.51 -16.72
C ALA A 55 27.81 -1.03 -17.86
N GLU A 56 27.95 -0.24 -18.91
CA GLU A 56 28.88 -0.54 -20.04
C GLU A 56 30.05 0.45 -20.05
N ILE A 57 31.27 -0.07 -20.01
CA ILE A 57 32.48 0.75 -19.99
C ILE A 57 33.50 0.19 -20.95
N LYS A 58 34.43 1.05 -21.42
CA LYS A 58 35.57 0.61 -22.20
C LYS A 58 36.67 0.02 -21.31
N ALA A 59 37.23 -1.09 -21.73
CA ALA A 59 38.33 -1.73 -21.06
C ALA A 59 39.59 -0.84 -21.08
N ALA A 60 40.10 -0.52 -19.89
CA ALA A 60 41.32 0.21 -19.63
C ALA A 60 42.19 -0.55 -18.61
N PRO A 61 43.48 -0.27 -18.48
CA PRO A 61 44.35 -0.97 -17.54
C PRO A 61 43.84 -0.98 -16.10
N SER A 62 43.21 0.12 -15.66
CA SER A 62 42.53 0.23 -14.38
C SER A 62 41.18 0.93 -14.59
N VAL A 63 40.10 0.35 -14.07
CA VAL A 63 38.73 0.82 -14.27
C VAL A 63 37.99 0.87 -12.92
N MET A 64 37.35 1.99 -12.66
CA MET A 64 36.43 2.13 -11.50
C MET A 64 35.01 2.30 -12.03
N VAL A 65 34.12 1.47 -11.54
CA VAL A 65 32.71 1.46 -11.96
C VAL A 65 31.81 1.72 -10.75
N THR A 66 30.93 2.69 -10.91
CA THR A 66 29.86 2.89 -9.94
C THR A 66 28.57 2.36 -10.57
N LEU A 67 27.96 1.37 -9.93
CA LEU A 67 26.66 0.87 -10.34
C LEU A 67 25.57 1.77 -9.71
N GLU A 68 24.64 2.21 -10.56
CA GLU A 68 23.44 2.87 -10.10
C GLU A 68 22.40 1.82 -9.71
N ASP A 69 21.71 2.05 -8.61
CA ASP A 69 20.58 1.22 -8.24
C ASP A 69 19.58 1.18 -9.39
N ASP A 70 19.22 -0.02 -9.81
CA ASP A 70 18.12 -0.18 -10.73
C ASP A 70 16.81 0.06 -9.98
N SER A 71 16.47 1.34 -9.81
CA SER A 71 15.17 1.78 -9.32
C SER A 71 14.04 1.50 -10.33
N GLN A 72 14.39 0.98 -11.52
CA GLN A 72 13.46 0.26 -12.35
C GLN A 72 13.06 -1.00 -11.57
N VAL A 73 12.03 -0.80 -10.73
CA VAL A 73 11.09 -1.81 -10.28
C VAL A 73 11.53 -3.21 -10.73
N LEU A 74 12.06 -4.00 -9.81
CA LEU A 74 11.90 -5.45 -9.93
C LEU A 74 10.45 -5.62 -10.36
N ASP A 75 10.22 -6.07 -11.58
CA ASP A 75 8.89 -6.32 -12.14
C ASP A 75 8.07 -6.95 -11.05
N ALA A 76 7.01 -6.27 -10.64
CA ALA A 76 6.32 -6.59 -9.40
C ALA A 76 6.00 -8.09 -9.42
N VAL A 77 6.76 -8.84 -8.64
CA VAL A 77 6.51 -10.25 -8.47
C VAL A 77 5.17 -10.34 -7.78
N VAL A 78 4.18 -10.81 -8.49
CA VAL A 78 2.83 -10.97 -7.97
C VAL A 78 2.76 -12.34 -7.31
N VAL A 79 2.46 -12.35 -6.02
CA VAL A 79 2.15 -13.59 -5.32
C VAL A 79 0.79 -14.05 -5.81
N VAL A 80 0.76 -15.19 -6.52
CA VAL A 80 -0.46 -15.92 -6.87
C VAL A 80 -0.57 -17.13 -5.95
N GLY A 81 -1.75 -17.67 -5.76
CA GLY A 81 -2.10 -18.67 -4.73
C GLY A 81 -1.13 -19.84 -4.51
N TYR A 82 -0.27 -20.18 -5.47
CA TYR A 82 0.74 -21.22 -5.37
C TYR A 82 2.08 -20.80 -5.99
N GLY A 83 2.59 -19.61 -5.64
CA GLY A 83 3.90 -19.17 -6.09
C GLY A 83 3.98 -17.69 -6.44
N THR A 84 5.13 -17.31 -6.98
CA THR A 84 5.40 -15.96 -7.42
C THR A 84 5.55 -15.97 -8.94
N VAL A 85 4.77 -15.13 -9.64
CA VAL A 85 4.82 -14.98 -11.09
C VAL A 85 5.16 -13.54 -11.42
N LYS A 86 5.93 -13.29 -12.45
CA LYS A 86 6.18 -11.92 -12.92
C LYS A 86 4.87 -11.32 -13.40
N LYS A 87 4.64 -10.05 -13.08
CA LYS A 87 3.42 -9.32 -13.46
C LYS A 87 3.13 -9.40 -14.97
N ASN A 88 4.18 -9.38 -15.78
CA ASN A 88 4.09 -9.43 -17.24
C ASN A 88 3.67 -10.81 -17.79
N ASP A 89 3.82 -11.87 -16.99
CA ASP A 89 3.46 -13.23 -17.37
C ASP A 89 1.99 -13.58 -17.01
N LEU A 90 1.32 -12.66 -16.31
CA LEU A 90 -0.09 -12.84 -15.94
C LEU A 90 -0.99 -12.37 -17.07
N THR A 91 -1.79 -13.26 -17.62
CA THR A 91 -2.76 -12.98 -18.69
C THR A 91 -4.01 -12.22 -18.21
N GLY A 92 -4.15 -11.98 -16.90
CA GLY A 92 -5.30 -11.30 -16.29
C GLY A 92 -5.02 -9.87 -15.84
N SER A 93 -6.08 -9.09 -15.58
CA SER A 93 -5.98 -7.74 -15.02
C SER A 93 -5.61 -7.80 -13.54
N VAL A 94 -4.31 -7.77 -13.27
CA VAL A 94 -3.71 -7.80 -11.93
C VAL A 94 -3.11 -6.44 -11.62
N THR A 95 -3.41 -5.90 -10.44
CA THR A 95 -2.81 -4.67 -9.95
C THR A 95 -2.09 -4.95 -8.64
N ALA A 96 -0.77 -4.77 -8.63
CA ALA A 96 0.02 -4.87 -7.41
C ALA A 96 0.50 -3.47 -7.00
N ILE A 97 0.39 -3.15 -5.73
CA ILE A 97 0.77 -1.86 -5.17
C ILE A 97 1.63 -2.10 -3.92
N LYS A 98 2.74 -1.35 -3.81
CA LYS A 98 3.56 -1.32 -2.60
C LYS A 98 3.16 -0.12 -1.73
N PRO A 99 3.04 -0.28 -0.41
CA PRO A 99 2.66 0.80 0.51
C PRO A 99 3.53 2.05 0.37
N ASP A 100 4.83 1.89 0.25
CA ASP A 100 5.80 2.99 0.16
C ASP A 100 5.54 3.95 -1.01
N LYS A 101 4.80 3.50 -2.02
CA LYS A 101 4.42 4.30 -3.20
C LYS A 101 3.03 4.92 -3.10
N ILE A 102 2.26 4.61 -2.05
CA ILE A 102 0.82 4.88 -2.06
C ILE A 102 0.43 6.16 -1.36
N SER A 103 1.03 6.50 -0.24
CA SER A 103 0.49 7.58 0.58
C SER A 103 1.54 8.33 1.38
N LYS A 104 1.37 9.66 1.38
CA LYS A 104 2.03 10.57 2.33
C LYS A 104 1.06 11.02 3.45
N GLY A 105 -0.12 10.41 3.55
CA GLY A 105 -1.13 10.71 4.57
C GLY A 105 -1.10 9.72 5.72
N VAL A 106 -1.80 10.05 6.79
CA VAL A 106 -2.03 9.14 7.93
C VAL A 106 -2.87 7.98 7.42
N ILE A 107 -2.32 6.77 7.44
CA ILE A 107 -3.01 5.54 7.07
C ILE A 107 -3.39 4.87 8.38
N THR A 108 -4.68 4.83 8.67
CA THR A 108 -5.20 4.23 9.90
C THR A 108 -5.63 2.79 9.69
N SER A 109 -5.86 2.39 8.44
CA SER A 109 -6.31 1.03 8.12
C SER A 109 -5.77 0.53 6.78
N ALA A 110 -5.66 -0.79 6.63
CA ALA A 110 -5.23 -1.43 5.40
C ALA A 110 -6.13 -1.08 4.19
N GLN A 111 -7.42 -0.81 4.42
CA GLN A 111 -8.35 -0.40 3.37
C GLN A 111 -8.10 1.02 2.86
N ASP A 112 -7.59 1.93 3.71
CA ASP A 112 -7.26 3.30 3.31
C ASP A 112 -6.14 3.33 2.27
N MET A 113 -5.25 2.33 2.33
CA MET A 113 -4.14 2.19 1.39
C MET A 113 -4.60 1.98 -0.05
N ILE A 114 -5.73 1.31 -0.26
CA ILE A 114 -6.25 0.97 -1.59
C ILE A 114 -7.32 1.95 -2.08
N THR A 115 -7.84 2.80 -1.19
CA THR A 115 -8.92 3.75 -1.51
C THR A 115 -8.47 4.75 -2.60
N GLY A 116 -9.17 4.73 -3.74
CA GLY A 116 -8.88 5.62 -4.87
C GLY A 116 -7.55 5.35 -5.61
N LYS A 117 -6.81 4.28 -5.25
CA LYS A 117 -5.50 3.96 -5.86
C LYS A 117 -5.56 2.85 -6.91
N ILE A 118 -6.60 2.05 -6.89
CA ILE A 118 -6.76 0.90 -7.78
C ILE A 118 -7.97 1.11 -8.68
N ALA A 119 -7.74 1.23 -9.99
CA ALA A 119 -8.82 1.34 -10.95
C ALA A 119 -9.77 0.13 -10.86
N GLY A 120 -11.08 0.39 -10.83
CA GLY A 120 -12.13 -0.64 -10.73
C GLY A 120 -12.31 -1.23 -9.33
N VAL A 121 -11.67 -0.65 -8.31
CA VAL A 121 -11.92 -0.99 -6.90
C VAL A 121 -12.56 0.21 -6.22
N ASN A 122 -13.76 0.01 -5.69
CA ASN A 122 -14.47 0.99 -4.89
C ASN A 122 -14.41 0.60 -3.41
N VAL A 123 -13.96 1.51 -2.58
CA VAL A 123 -13.87 1.32 -1.13
C VAL A 123 -14.73 2.39 -0.47
N ILE A 124 -15.73 1.96 0.25
CA ILE A 124 -16.65 2.82 1.01
C ILE A 124 -16.36 2.59 2.49
N SER A 125 -15.65 3.54 3.10
CA SER A 125 -15.36 3.52 4.53
C SER A 125 -16.62 3.86 5.34
N SER A 126 -16.78 3.25 6.51
CA SER A 126 -17.87 3.57 7.44
C SER A 126 -17.78 4.97 8.05
N GLY A 127 -16.63 5.65 7.91
CA GLY A 127 -16.39 6.96 8.50
C GLY A 127 -16.14 6.95 10.01
N THR A 128 -16.29 5.81 10.68
CA THR A 128 -15.96 5.68 12.10
C THR A 128 -14.54 5.14 12.28
N PRO A 129 -13.77 5.67 13.23
CA PRO A 129 -12.44 5.13 13.55
C PRO A 129 -12.53 3.64 13.92
N GLY A 130 -11.72 2.80 13.28
CA GLY A 130 -11.79 1.33 13.44
C GLY A 130 -13.00 0.66 12.80
N GLY A 131 -13.85 1.42 12.12
CA GLY A 131 -14.97 0.89 11.34
C GLY A 131 -14.51 0.16 10.10
N GLY A 132 -15.26 -0.85 9.66
CA GLY A 132 -14.98 -1.58 8.45
C GLY A 132 -15.21 -0.74 7.19
N ALA A 133 -14.77 -1.26 6.06
CA ALA A 133 -15.10 -0.71 4.75
C ALA A 133 -15.78 -1.77 3.89
N THR A 134 -16.70 -1.34 3.06
CA THR A 134 -17.27 -2.17 1.99
C THR A 134 -16.39 -2.02 0.77
N ILE A 135 -15.87 -3.14 0.26
CA ILE A 135 -15.00 -3.15 -0.91
C ILE A 135 -15.73 -3.83 -2.05
N ARG A 136 -15.73 -3.21 -3.22
CA ARG A 136 -16.32 -3.74 -4.44
C ARG A 136 -15.30 -3.70 -5.58
N ILE A 137 -15.13 -4.82 -6.27
CA ILE A 137 -14.28 -4.91 -7.47
C ILE A 137 -15.19 -4.97 -8.68
N ARG A 138 -15.08 -3.98 -9.58
CA ARG A 138 -15.91 -3.84 -10.80
C ARG A 138 -17.42 -3.77 -10.53
N GLY A 139 -17.82 -3.36 -9.33
CA GLY A 139 -19.23 -3.23 -8.95
C GLY A 139 -19.78 -4.46 -8.22
N GLY A 140 -21.10 -4.57 -8.16
CA GLY A 140 -21.80 -5.73 -7.58
C GLY A 140 -22.17 -6.72 -8.68
N SER A 141 -21.93 -8.00 -8.44
CA SER A 141 -22.26 -9.10 -9.36
C SER A 141 -23.61 -9.76 -9.04
N SER A 142 -24.11 -9.59 -7.82
CA SER A 142 -25.34 -10.24 -7.35
C SER A 142 -26.23 -9.29 -6.55
N LEU A 143 -27.55 -9.44 -6.70
CA LEU A 143 -28.53 -8.71 -5.93
C LEU A 143 -28.77 -9.36 -4.56
N ASN A 144 -28.65 -10.68 -4.45
CA ASN A 144 -29.01 -11.44 -3.24
C ASN A 144 -27.81 -12.08 -2.54
N ALA A 145 -26.66 -12.21 -3.20
CA ALA A 145 -25.47 -12.77 -2.61
C ALA A 145 -24.49 -11.67 -2.16
N LYS A 146 -23.54 -12.03 -1.29
CA LYS A 146 -22.44 -11.15 -0.91
C LYS A 146 -21.61 -10.76 -2.12
N ASN A 147 -21.29 -9.50 -2.24
CA ASN A 147 -20.49 -8.94 -3.33
C ASN A 147 -19.06 -8.57 -2.88
N ASP A 148 -18.66 -9.02 -1.69
CA ASP A 148 -17.33 -8.73 -1.16
C ASP A 148 -16.27 -9.60 -1.82
N PRO A 149 -15.09 -9.07 -2.15
CA PRO A 149 -13.99 -9.85 -2.67
C PRO A 149 -13.45 -10.82 -1.62
N LEU A 150 -12.84 -11.91 -2.06
CA LEU A 150 -12.10 -12.79 -1.19
C LEU A 150 -10.81 -12.11 -0.72
N ILE A 151 -10.54 -12.14 0.58
CA ILE A 151 -9.33 -11.61 1.16
C ILE A 151 -8.39 -12.78 1.47
N VAL A 152 -7.14 -12.68 1.00
CA VAL A 152 -6.09 -13.67 1.23
C VAL A 152 -4.92 -12.95 1.89
N ILE A 153 -4.53 -13.41 3.08
CA ILE A 153 -3.40 -12.85 3.84
C ILE A 153 -2.31 -13.92 3.92
N ASP A 154 -1.13 -13.63 3.38
CA ASP A 154 0.01 -14.55 3.32
C ASP A 154 -0.33 -15.96 2.81
N GLY A 155 -1.25 -16.06 1.86
CA GLY A 155 -1.70 -17.30 1.27
C GLY A 155 -2.90 -17.95 1.98
N LEU A 156 -3.31 -17.44 3.15
CA LEU A 156 -4.48 -17.93 3.86
C LEU A 156 -5.73 -17.17 3.41
N ALA A 157 -6.69 -17.88 2.84
CA ALA A 157 -7.98 -17.32 2.45
C ALA A 157 -8.84 -17.09 3.69
N MET A 158 -9.19 -15.83 3.94
CA MET A 158 -10.00 -15.44 5.08
C MET A 158 -11.49 -15.65 4.79
N ASP A 159 -12.22 -16.04 5.82
CA ASP A 159 -13.67 -16.15 5.71
C ASP A 159 -14.31 -14.77 5.98
N ASN A 160 -15.05 -14.27 4.99
CA ASN A 160 -15.85 -13.05 5.10
C ASN A 160 -17.25 -13.31 5.70
N SER A 161 -17.57 -14.53 6.12
CA SER A 161 -18.89 -14.91 6.61
C SER A 161 -19.19 -14.48 8.04
N GLY A 162 -18.36 -13.63 8.62
CA GLY A 162 -18.70 -12.87 9.80
C GLY A 162 -18.41 -13.58 11.13
N VAL A 163 -17.24 -13.32 11.67
CA VAL A 163 -17.07 -13.41 13.13
C VAL A 163 -17.81 -12.19 13.73
N GLN A 164 -18.77 -12.43 14.64
CA GLN A 164 -19.45 -11.34 15.33
C GLN A 164 -18.44 -10.38 15.97
N GLY A 165 -18.51 -9.11 15.59
CA GLY A 165 -17.55 -8.07 16.03
C GLY A 165 -16.40 -7.79 15.07
N LEU A 166 -16.16 -8.61 14.03
CA LEU A 166 -15.15 -8.35 13.01
C LEU A 166 -15.84 -7.93 11.71
N THR A 167 -15.86 -6.65 11.45
CA THR A 167 -16.55 -6.09 10.28
C THR A 167 -15.81 -6.35 8.98
N ASN A 168 -14.47 -6.52 9.04
CA ASN A 168 -13.64 -6.77 7.88
C ASN A 168 -12.29 -7.43 8.29
N PRO A 169 -11.87 -8.55 7.65
CA PRO A 169 -10.57 -9.17 7.90
C PRO A 169 -9.37 -8.25 7.67
N LEU A 170 -9.51 -7.21 6.85
CA LEU A 170 -8.46 -6.20 6.63
C LEU A 170 -8.15 -5.37 7.87
N ALA A 171 -9.08 -5.26 8.81
CA ALA A 171 -8.84 -4.55 10.08
C ALA A 171 -7.87 -5.29 11.01
N MET A 172 -7.61 -6.59 10.75
CA MET A 172 -6.67 -7.39 11.54
C MET A 172 -5.21 -7.19 11.13
N VAL A 173 -4.97 -6.58 9.97
CA VAL A 173 -3.62 -6.41 9.44
C VAL A 173 -3.15 -4.99 9.72
N ASN A 174 -2.02 -4.86 10.41
CA ASN A 174 -1.38 -3.57 10.58
C ASN A 174 -0.90 -3.07 9.20
N PRO A 175 -1.32 -1.87 8.76
CA PRO A 175 -0.89 -1.30 7.49
C PRO A 175 0.63 -1.27 7.30
N ASN A 176 1.36 -1.03 8.39
CA ASN A 176 2.82 -0.92 8.36
C ASN A 176 3.53 -2.25 8.13
N ASP A 177 2.87 -3.37 8.39
CA ASP A 177 3.41 -4.71 8.17
C ASP A 177 3.15 -5.21 6.74
N ILE A 178 2.42 -4.47 5.92
CA ILE A 178 2.11 -4.86 4.56
C ILE A 178 3.28 -4.57 3.63
N GLU A 179 3.72 -5.59 2.90
CA GLU A 179 4.72 -5.46 1.84
C GLU A 179 4.07 -5.13 0.49
N THR A 180 3.02 -5.88 0.13
CA THR A 180 2.31 -5.67 -1.13
C THR A 180 0.81 -5.94 -1.01
N PHE A 181 0.04 -5.13 -1.76
CA PHE A 181 -1.36 -5.40 -2.09
C PHE A 181 -1.46 -5.85 -3.54
N THR A 182 -2.05 -7.01 -3.76
CA THR A 182 -2.35 -7.51 -5.11
C THR A 182 -3.84 -7.70 -5.26
N VAL A 183 -4.43 -7.09 -6.30
CA VAL A 183 -5.85 -7.24 -6.60
C VAL A 183 -6.02 -7.99 -7.92
N LEU A 184 -6.66 -9.15 -7.82
CA LEU A 184 -7.05 -9.99 -8.97
C LEU A 184 -8.49 -9.66 -9.33
N LYS A 185 -8.70 -9.14 -10.54
CA LYS A 185 -10.00 -8.64 -10.98
C LYS A 185 -10.69 -9.56 -11.99
N ASP A 186 -9.94 -10.42 -12.66
CA ASP A 186 -10.43 -11.28 -13.72
C ASP A 186 -10.63 -12.73 -13.27
N ALA A 187 -11.58 -13.41 -13.88
CA ALA A 187 -11.92 -14.79 -13.57
C ALA A 187 -10.72 -15.75 -13.75
N SER A 188 -9.87 -15.53 -14.75
CA SER A 188 -8.68 -16.34 -14.98
C SER A 188 -7.68 -16.25 -13.82
N ALA A 189 -7.47 -15.04 -13.30
CA ALA A 189 -6.57 -14.81 -12.17
C ALA A 189 -7.17 -15.30 -10.83
N THR A 190 -8.51 -15.33 -10.72
CA THR A 190 -9.22 -15.74 -9.49
C THR A 190 -9.55 -17.24 -9.48
N ALA A 191 -9.42 -17.95 -10.59
CA ALA A 191 -9.79 -19.37 -10.73
C ALA A 191 -9.11 -20.29 -9.69
N ILE A 192 -7.90 -19.93 -9.26
CA ILE A 192 -7.13 -20.69 -8.25
C ILE A 192 -7.88 -20.76 -6.91
N TYR A 193 -8.68 -19.75 -6.59
CA TYR A 193 -9.42 -19.65 -5.33
C TYR A 193 -10.86 -20.17 -5.42
N GLY A 194 -11.25 -20.70 -6.58
CA GLY A 194 -12.56 -21.28 -6.82
C GLY A 194 -13.73 -20.29 -6.75
N SER A 195 -14.94 -20.79 -6.50
CA SER A 195 -16.18 -20.00 -6.50
C SER A 195 -16.21 -18.86 -5.50
N ARG A 196 -15.45 -18.96 -4.39
CA ARG A 196 -15.33 -17.90 -3.39
C ARG A 196 -14.70 -16.61 -3.95
N ALA A 197 -13.98 -16.70 -5.05
CA ALA A 197 -13.29 -15.60 -5.71
C ALA A 197 -14.08 -14.95 -6.85
N SER A 198 -15.38 -15.27 -7.00
CA SER A 198 -16.23 -14.75 -8.10
C SER A 198 -16.28 -13.22 -8.14
N ASN A 199 -16.14 -12.57 -7.00
CA ASN A 199 -16.15 -11.10 -6.87
C ASN A 199 -14.75 -10.48 -6.88
N GLY A 200 -13.72 -11.24 -7.28
CA GLY A 200 -12.32 -10.85 -7.23
C GLY A 200 -11.62 -11.28 -5.96
N VAL A 201 -10.30 -11.10 -5.93
CA VAL A 201 -9.44 -11.45 -4.79
C VAL A 201 -8.52 -10.30 -4.44
N ILE A 202 -8.38 -10.03 -3.16
CA ILE A 202 -7.39 -9.13 -2.60
C ILE A 202 -6.36 -9.97 -1.86
N ILE A 203 -5.13 -9.97 -2.35
CA ILE A 203 -4.01 -10.69 -1.73
C ILE A 203 -3.14 -9.66 -1.00
N ILE A 204 -2.92 -9.89 0.27
CA ILE A 204 -2.02 -9.12 1.12
C ILE A 204 -0.81 -9.99 1.43
N THR A 205 0.36 -9.45 1.15
CA THR A 205 1.62 -10.08 1.57
C THR A 205 2.25 -9.21 2.63
N THR A 206 2.58 -9.81 3.77
CA THR A 206 3.24 -9.10 4.86
C THR A 206 4.76 -9.12 4.71
N LYS A 207 5.42 -8.15 5.33
CA LYS A 207 6.87 -8.05 5.39
C LYS A 207 7.43 -9.28 6.11
N LYS A 208 8.44 -9.92 5.53
CA LYS A 208 9.10 -11.10 6.11
C LYS A 208 10.56 -10.80 6.36
N GLY A 209 11.07 -11.32 7.48
CA GLY A 209 12.49 -11.27 7.77
C GLY A 209 13.28 -12.07 6.72
N LYS A 210 14.45 -11.55 6.34
CA LYS A 210 15.38 -12.23 5.45
C LYS A 210 16.43 -12.96 6.27
N ALA A 211 16.65 -14.25 6.01
CA ALA A 211 17.70 -15.01 6.65
C ALA A 211 19.07 -14.37 6.38
N GLY A 212 19.87 -14.18 7.43
CA GLY A 212 21.20 -13.58 7.32
C GLY A 212 21.25 -12.05 7.34
N SER A 213 20.11 -11.35 7.33
CA SER A 213 20.08 -9.88 7.50
C SER A 213 20.30 -9.49 8.97
N LYS A 214 20.93 -8.34 9.19
CA LYS A 214 21.02 -7.75 10.53
C LYS A 214 19.61 -7.38 11.03
N PRO A 215 19.34 -7.48 12.34
CA PRO A 215 18.09 -6.99 12.90
C PRO A 215 17.91 -5.49 12.57
N GLN A 216 16.76 -5.14 12.05
CA GLN A 216 16.37 -3.74 11.83
C GLN A 216 15.20 -3.44 12.74
N VAL A 217 15.23 -2.34 13.43
CA VAL A 217 14.14 -1.83 14.26
C VAL A 217 13.65 -0.55 13.63
N ASN A 218 12.39 -0.56 13.19
CA ASN A 218 11.72 0.62 12.65
C ASN A 218 10.70 1.11 13.69
N TYR A 219 10.67 2.40 13.92
CA TYR A 219 9.66 3.06 14.74
C TYR A 219 8.94 4.10 13.91
N GLU A 220 7.62 4.01 13.89
CA GLU A 220 6.72 5.00 13.28
C GLU A 220 5.73 5.49 14.33
N GLY A 221 5.63 6.81 14.47
CA GLY A 221 4.70 7.44 15.40
C GLY A 221 3.88 8.51 14.68
N ASN A 222 2.55 8.47 14.85
CA ASN A 222 1.63 9.45 14.31
C ASN A 222 0.83 10.08 15.45
N VAL A 223 0.63 11.39 15.36
CA VAL A 223 -0.29 12.14 16.21
C VAL A 223 -1.30 12.81 15.30
N SER A 224 -2.57 12.60 15.56
CA SER A 224 -3.65 13.20 14.77
C SER A 224 -4.65 13.91 15.65
N ALA A 225 -5.19 15.03 15.14
CA ALA A 225 -6.27 15.77 15.78
C ALA A 225 -7.49 15.79 14.86
N GLY A 226 -8.57 15.16 15.31
CA GLY A 226 -9.87 15.19 14.62
C GLY A 226 -10.62 16.47 14.98
N ILE A 227 -10.74 17.38 14.02
CA ILE A 227 -11.45 18.63 14.18
C ILE A 227 -12.71 18.60 13.34
N LEU A 228 -13.84 18.95 13.93
CA LEU A 228 -15.10 19.08 13.21
C LEU A 228 -14.99 20.24 12.20
N GLN A 229 -15.14 19.95 10.92
CA GLN A 229 -15.03 20.96 9.86
C GLN A 229 -16.29 21.80 9.68
N LYS A 230 -17.46 21.19 9.83
CA LYS A 230 -18.75 21.87 9.62
C LYS A 230 -19.84 21.18 10.43
N THR A 231 -20.70 22.01 11.03
CA THR A 231 -21.95 21.59 11.64
C THR A 231 -23.11 21.80 10.68
N ILE A 232 -24.25 21.23 10.98
CA ILE A 232 -25.49 21.51 10.26
C ILE A 232 -26.02 22.84 10.79
N ASP A 233 -26.39 23.77 9.90
CA ASP A 233 -27.03 25.01 10.29
C ASP A 233 -28.43 24.69 10.84
N VAL A 234 -28.63 24.93 12.11
CA VAL A 234 -29.92 24.76 12.83
C VAL A 234 -30.34 26.11 13.40
N MET A 235 -31.64 26.31 13.54
CA MET A 235 -32.17 27.53 14.15
C MET A 235 -31.70 27.65 15.60
N ASP A 236 -31.26 28.82 15.98
CA ASP A 236 -31.06 29.15 17.39
C ASP A 236 -32.45 29.35 18.12
N ALA A 237 -32.42 29.52 19.43
CA ALA A 237 -33.65 29.69 20.19
C ALA A 237 -34.43 30.94 19.79
N ASN A 238 -33.78 32.01 19.37
CA ASN A 238 -34.41 33.25 18.96
C ASN A 238 -35.03 33.14 17.57
N GLU A 239 -34.30 32.53 16.64
CA GLU A 239 -34.80 32.26 15.29
C GLU A 239 -35.99 31.31 15.33
N PHE A 240 -35.92 30.25 16.17
CA PHE A 240 -37.04 29.34 16.38
C PHE A 240 -38.26 30.03 16.96
N LYS A 241 -38.11 30.90 18.00
CA LYS A 241 -39.19 31.72 18.56
C LYS A 241 -39.81 32.61 17.49
N GLY A 242 -38.97 33.26 16.68
CA GLY A 242 -39.44 34.11 15.58
C GLY A 242 -40.20 33.31 14.51
N TYR A 243 -39.75 32.14 14.18
CA TYR A 243 -40.43 31.27 13.22
C TYR A 243 -41.82 30.81 13.75
N VAL A 244 -41.88 30.36 15.01
CA VAL A 244 -43.15 29.94 15.62
C VAL A 244 -44.12 31.09 15.79
N SER A 245 -43.65 32.28 16.17
CA SER A 245 -44.48 33.51 16.24
C SER A 245 -45.08 33.89 14.88
N LYS A 246 -44.34 33.68 13.80
CA LYS A 246 -44.86 33.89 12.42
C LYS A 246 -45.94 32.85 12.07
N LEU A 247 -45.75 31.57 12.51
CA LEU A 247 -46.67 30.49 12.15
C LEU A 247 -48.01 30.53 12.92
N TYR A 248 -47.98 30.86 14.21
CA TYR A 248 -49.14 30.80 15.10
C TYR A 248 -49.65 32.18 15.52
N GLY A 249 -48.94 33.29 15.20
CA GLY A 249 -49.21 34.63 15.70
C GLY A 249 -48.56 34.88 17.08
N GLU A 250 -48.24 36.14 17.36
CA GLU A 250 -47.64 36.52 18.64
C GLU A 250 -48.53 36.11 19.82
N GLY A 251 -47.97 35.42 20.81
CA GLY A 251 -48.66 34.97 22.01
C GLY A 251 -49.48 33.69 21.89
N ASN A 252 -49.63 33.13 20.69
CA ASN A 252 -50.42 31.90 20.44
C ASN A 252 -49.54 30.62 20.28
N ALA A 253 -48.29 30.66 20.70
CA ALA A 253 -47.43 29.47 20.63
C ALA A 253 -48.04 28.32 21.48
N PRO A 254 -47.96 27.07 20.95
CA PRO A 254 -48.58 25.91 21.63
C PRO A 254 -47.96 25.58 23.01
N SER A 255 -46.80 26.12 23.31
CA SER A 255 -46.10 25.94 24.59
C SER A 255 -45.26 27.18 24.91
N PRO A 256 -45.12 27.57 26.18
CA PRO A 256 -44.27 28.67 26.59
C PRO A 256 -42.78 28.31 26.28
N PHE A 257 -42.10 29.25 25.67
CA PHE A 257 -40.67 29.09 25.40
C PHE A 257 -39.86 29.31 26.68
N GLY A 258 -38.88 28.44 26.92
CA GLY A 258 -37.85 28.67 27.93
C GLY A 258 -36.83 29.74 27.50
N GLU A 259 -35.94 30.07 28.42
CA GLU A 259 -34.82 31.04 28.15
C GLU A 259 -33.54 30.36 27.66
N ALA A 260 -33.53 29.02 27.62
CA ALA A 260 -32.35 28.25 27.20
C ALA A 260 -32.04 28.45 25.70
N ASN A 261 -30.79 28.74 25.39
CA ASN A 261 -30.25 28.80 24.03
C ASN A 261 -28.96 28.00 23.98
N THR A 262 -29.08 26.68 24.03
CA THR A 262 -27.92 25.78 24.06
C THR A 262 -27.63 25.28 22.66
N ASP A 263 -26.41 25.49 22.19
CA ASP A 263 -25.90 24.87 20.96
C ASP A 263 -25.49 23.40 21.26
N TRP A 264 -26.45 22.51 21.07
CA TRP A 264 -26.23 21.07 21.30
C TRP A 264 -25.18 20.46 20.41
N GLN A 265 -24.97 20.97 19.21
CA GLN A 265 -23.91 20.49 18.33
C GLN A 265 -22.53 20.78 18.93
N LYS A 266 -22.35 21.97 19.50
CA LYS A 266 -21.11 22.35 20.17
C LYS A 266 -20.85 21.55 21.45
N GLU A 267 -21.92 21.21 22.19
CA GLU A 267 -21.81 20.45 23.42
C GLU A 267 -21.46 18.97 23.21
N ILE A 268 -21.90 18.37 22.09
CA ILE A 268 -21.66 16.95 21.81
C ILE A 268 -20.36 16.68 21.03
N PHE A 269 -19.79 17.70 20.40
CA PHE A 269 -18.55 17.55 19.63
C PHE A 269 -17.35 18.08 20.39
N GLN A 270 -16.26 17.31 20.34
CA GLN A 270 -14.96 17.74 20.89
C GLN A 270 -13.84 17.37 19.91
N THR A 271 -12.76 18.12 19.99
CA THR A 271 -11.53 17.76 19.27
C THR A 271 -10.98 16.47 19.85
N ALA A 272 -10.89 15.42 19.03
CA ALA A 272 -10.30 14.15 19.44
C ALA A 272 -8.83 14.13 19.05
N VAL A 273 -7.96 13.85 20.03
CA VAL A 273 -6.53 13.62 19.79
C VAL A 273 -6.30 12.11 19.84
N SER A 274 -5.69 11.58 18.80
CA SER A 274 -5.28 10.17 18.74
C SER A 274 -3.79 10.06 18.45
N THR A 275 -3.17 9.04 19.03
CA THR A 275 -1.76 8.70 18.81
C THR A 275 -1.67 7.26 18.37
N ASP A 276 -0.80 6.99 17.41
CA ASP A 276 -0.49 5.66 16.93
C ASP A 276 1.04 5.48 16.98
N HIS A 277 1.48 4.36 17.52
CA HIS A 277 2.89 4.03 17.66
C HIS A 277 3.11 2.60 17.18
N ASN A 278 3.94 2.43 16.17
CA ASN A 278 4.29 1.15 15.61
C ASN A 278 5.79 0.88 15.73
N VAL A 279 6.15 -0.31 16.17
CA VAL A 279 7.53 -0.81 16.28
C VAL A 279 7.62 -2.14 15.54
N THR A 280 8.44 -2.20 14.53
CA THR A 280 8.68 -3.42 13.73
C THR A 280 10.15 -3.74 13.66
#